data_e530dcf63cf97392b0395a77b01dc4c5
#
_entry.id   e530dcf63cf97392b0395a77b01dc4c5
#
_cell.length_a   1.000
_cell.length_b   1.000
_cell.length_c   1.000
_cell.angle_alpha   90.00
_cell.angle_beta   90.00
_cell.angle_gamma   90.00
#
_symmetry.space_group_name_H-M   'P 1'
#
loop_
_entity.id
_entity.type
_entity.pdbx_description
1 polymer ?
#
loop_
_entity_poly.entity_id
_entity_poly.type
_entity_poly.pdbx_seq_one_letter_code
_entity_poly.pdbx_strand_id
1 'polypeptide(L)' 'MTNEKAFMIADRIFWIFIENTHPSYLGDYIEPDPDNPEGTRNTERGRELFDELENYVRNII' A
#
# COMPACT_ATOMS: atom_id res chain seq x y z
N MET A 1 17.84 4.90 8.29
CA MET A 1 16.63 5.49 7.71
C MET A 1 15.58 5.70 8.79
N THR A 2 14.87 6.82 8.77
CA THR A 2 13.78 7.09 9.71
C THR A 2 12.54 6.26 9.35
N ASN A 3 11.69 5.99 10.34
CA ASN A 3 10.42 5.29 10.11
C ASN A 3 9.52 6.04 9.12
N GLU A 4 9.49 7.35 9.22
CA GLU A 4 8.72 8.20 8.31
C GLU A 4 9.19 8.06 6.87
N LYS A 5 10.49 8.05 6.63
CA LYS A 5 11.05 7.91 5.30
C LYS A 5 10.79 6.53 4.71
N ALA A 6 10.93 5.49 5.52
CA ALA A 6 10.60 4.12 5.11
C ALA A 6 9.13 4.00 4.73
N PHE A 7 8.24 4.62 5.50
CA PHE A 7 6.81 4.66 5.20
C PHE A 7 6.53 5.34 3.86
N MET A 8 7.15 6.49 3.62
CA MET A 8 6.93 7.23 2.37
C MET A 8 7.39 6.45 1.14
N ILE A 9 8.53 5.77 1.25
CA ILE A 9 9.04 4.95 0.16
C ILE A 9 8.12 3.75 -0.08
N ALA A 10 7.70 3.06 0.98
CA ALA A 10 6.80 1.93 0.89
C ALA A 10 5.45 2.33 0.29
N ASP A 11 4.93 3.48 0.68
CA ASP A 11 3.69 4.01 0.14
C ASP A 11 3.79 4.23 -1.38
N ARG A 12 4.90 4.79 -1.83
CA ARG A 12 5.12 5.02 -3.25
C ARG A 12 5.23 3.70 -4.03
N ILE A 13 5.94 2.72 -3.50
CA ILE A 13 6.05 1.40 -4.11
C ILE A 13 4.68 0.72 -4.16
N PHE A 14 3.91 0.82 -3.08
CA PHE A 14 2.56 0.26 -3.01
C PHE A 14 1.67 0.82 -4.13
N TRP A 15 1.66 2.12 -4.32
CA TRP A 15 0.83 2.75 -5.35
C TRP A 15 1.30 2.41 -6.77
N ILE A 16 2.61 2.28 -7.00
CA ILE A 16 3.12 1.79 -8.28
C ILE A 16 2.61 0.37 -8.54
N PHE A 17 2.63 -0.49 -7.53
CA PHE A 17 2.10 -1.84 -7.63
C PHE A 17 0.61 -1.81 -7.98
N ILE A 18 -0.17 -1.00 -7.28
CA ILE A 18 -1.62 -0.89 -7.50
C ILE A 18 -1.92 -0.41 -8.93
N GLU A 19 -1.19 0.60 -9.41
CA GLU A 19 -1.38 1.14 -10.76
C GLU A 19 -1.07 0.12 -11.86
N ASN A 20 -0.21 -0.84 -11.58
CA ASN A 20 0.18 -1.88 -12.53
C ASN A 20 -0.56 -3.20 -12.33
N THR A 21 -1.42 -3.28 -11.33
CA THR A 21 -2.21 -4.48 -11.05
C THR A 21 -3.44 -4.53 -11.96
N HIS A 22 -3.75 -5.72 -12.45
CA HIS A 22 -4.95 -5.90 -13.28
C HIS A 22 -6.20 -5.49 -12.48
N PRO A 23 -7.16 -4.77 -13.11
CA PRO A 23 -8.35 -4.29 -12.40
C PRO A 23 -9.13 -5.36 -11.63
N SER A 24 -9.14 -6.60 -12.10
CA SER A 24 -9.84 -7.69 -11.41
C SER A 24 -9.22 -8.06 -10.05
N TYR A 25 -7.98 -7.65 -9.77
CA TYR A 25 -7.30 -7.93 -8.52
C TYR A 25 -7.22 -6.73 -7.58
N LEU A 26 -7.63 -5.55 -8.03
CA LEU A 26 -7.54 -4.33 -7.21
C LEU A 26 -8.34 -4.43 -5.92
N GLY A 27 -9.49 -5.09 -5.96
CA GLY A 27 -10.34 -5.27 -4.79
C GLY A 27 -9.72 -6.13 -3.68
N ASP A 28 -8.64 -6.86 -3.98
CA ASP A 28 -7.91 -7.61 -2.96
C ASP A 28 -7.05 -6.71 -2.09
N TYR A 29 -6.67 -5.53 -2.58
CA TYR A 29 -5.70 -4.65 -1.93
C TYR A 29 -6.28 -3.33 -1.46
N ILE A 30 -7.24 -2.78 -2.21
CA ILE A 30 -7.89 -1.52 -1.88
C ILE A 30 -9.41 -1.67 -1.99
N GLU A 31 -10.12 -0.88 -1.20
CA GLU A 31 -11.59 -0.86 -1.21
C GLU A 31 -12.09 0.57 -1.01
N PRO A 32 -13.35 0.86 -1.38
CA PRO A 32 -13.91 2.18 -1.10
C PRO A 32 -13.91 2.47 0.39
N ASP A 33 -13.55 3.69 0.76
CA ASP A 33 -13.56 4.12 2.16
C ASP A 33 -14.99 4.50 2.55
N PRO A 34 -15.61 3.82 3.54
CA PRO A 34 -16.98 4.14 3.96
C PRO A 34 -17.10 5.53 4.60
N ASP A 35 -16.00 6.06 5.14
CA ASP A 35 -15.98 7.38 5.77
C ASP A 35 -15.68 8.50 4.78
N ASN A 36 -15.18 8.16 3.58
CA ASN A 36 -14.85 9.12 2.53
C ASN A 36 -15.21 8.53 1.17
N PRO A 37 -16.41 8.82 0.63
CA PRO A 37 -16.88 8.21 -0.61
C PRO A 37 -15.99 8.45 -1.83
N GLU A 38 -15.16 9.47 -1.80
CA GLU A 38 -14.24 9.78 -2.90
C GLU A 38 -12.87 9.14 -2.73
N GLY A 39 -12.61 8.53 -1.58
CA GLY A 39 -11.34 7.91 -1.26
C GLY A 39 -11.39 6.39 -1.22
N THR A 40 -10.22 5.81 -1.04
CA THR A 40 -10.07 4.37 -0.85
C THR A 40 -9.28 4.11 0.42
N ARG A 41 -9.41 2.89 0.94
CA ARG A 41 -8.60 2.41 2.05
C ARG A 41 -8.02 1.04 1.69
N ASN A 42 -6.97 0.65 2.40
CA ASN A 42 -6.38 -0.66 2.20
C ASN A 42 -7.26 -1.74 2.82
N THR A 43 -7.41 -2.87 2.10
CA THR A 43 -7.98 -4.08 2.68
C THR A 43 -6.99 -4.67 3.67
N GLU A 44 -7.39 -5.73 4.39
CA GLU A 44 -6.46 -6.46 5.26
C GLU A 44 -5.24 -6.96 4.47
N ARG A 45 -5.47 -7.52 3.29
CA ARG A 45 -4.39 -7.99 2.43
C ARG A 45 -3.52 -6.83 1.93
N GLY A 46 -4.12 -5.68 1.61
CA GLY A 46 -3.38 -4.50 1.23
C GLY A 46 -2.48 -3.99 2.35
N ARG A 47 -2.98 -4.04 3.58
CA ARG A 47 -2.17 -3.66 4.75
C ARG A 47 -1.01 -4.62 4.99
N GLU A 48 -1.23 -5.92 4.82
CA GLU A 48 -0.16 -6.92 4.92
C GLU A 48 0.94 -6.67 3.89
N LEU A 49 0.55 -6.41 2.65
CA LEU A 49 1.50 -6.09 1.59
C LEU A 49 2.27 -4.82 1.91
N PHE A 50 1.58 -3.79 2.39
CA PHE A 50 2.22 -2.53 2.76
C PHE A 50 3.25 -2.75 3.87
N ASP A 51 2.91 -3.53 4.90
CA ASP A 51 3.81 -3.85 6.00
C ASP A 51 5.05 -4.60 5.51
N GLU A 52 4.88 -5.54 4.59
CA GLU A 52 6.00 -6.25 3.98
C GLU A 52 6.92 -5.31 3.22
N LEU A 53 6.36 -4.39 2.45
CA LEU A 53 7.12 -3.39 1.71
C LEU A 53 7.90 -2.47 2.66
N GLU A 54 7.26 -2.03 3.72
CA GLU A 54 7.89 -1.16 4.71
C GLU A 54 9.06 -1.87 5.40
N ASN A 55 8.88 -3.13 5.78
CA ASN A 55 9.95 -3.92 6.38
C ASN A 55 11.09 -4.16 5.39
N TYR A 56 10.76 -4.43 4.13
CA TYR A 56 11.76 -4.61 3.09
C TYR A 56 12.61 -3.35 2.92
N VAL A 57 11.97 -2.20 2.82
CA VAL A 57 12.67 -0.92 2.68
C VAL A 57 13.61 -0.67 3.85
N ARG A 58 13.15 -0.96 5.08
CA ARG A 58 13.98 -0.77 6.27
C ARG A 58 15.21 -1.68 6.29
N ASN A 59 15.09 -2.88 5.73
CA ASN A 59 16.17 -3.86 5.76
C ASN A 59 17.23 -3.67 4.68
N ILE A 60 16.88 -3.03 3.55
CA ILE A 60 17.82 -2.85 2.44
C ILE A 60 18.54 -1.51 2.49
N ILE A 61 18.08 -0.60 3.30
CA ILE A 61 18.65 0.74 3.46
C ILE A 61 18.97 0.99 4.93
#